data_cd479ba1fecc0ea3e631b1d635c80b4c
#
_entry.id   cd479ba1fecc0ea3e631b1d635c80b4c
#
_cell.length_a   1.000
_cell.length_b   1.000
_cell.length_c   1.000
_cell.angle_alpha   90.00
_cell.angle_beta   90.00
_cell.angle_gamma   90.00
#
_symmetry.space_group_name_H-M   'P 1'
#
loop_
_entity.id
_entity.type
_entity.pdbx_description
1 polymer ?
#
loop_
_entity_poly.entity_id
_entity_poly.type
_entity_poly.pdbx_seq_one_letter_code
_entity_poly.pdbx_strand_id
1 'polypeptide(L)'
;MQIMNFLQKLFFQEKKNDNKQQSEERAIGAYGENIGALMFGSCDTFSSQRALNLSAVYRAVEIISSGVAQLPIYPYSTDSNEYKIRLTQHPLNKILNRKPNNRMTRYTLIKTAIQSMLLRGNAYIYIKRNGKEVEQLVYIPSEYVTIIPPATIFDEIEYSVVGIGKVKSNDIIHIRNYSHDGIIGVSTLTYARETLQLANDSEENARSFFNSGCNINGVLQCNTTLTSKQKLDIKSSWMQAFGSKSSGGQNSGLAVLEGNMSYQPISVNPADSQLLESRQFNVIEIARFFNVPPTMLFDLSNANYNTSEAMM
;
A
#
# COMPACT_ATOMS: atom_id res chain seq x y z
N MET A 1 -44.97 -13.02 39.92
CA MET A 1 -43.99 -14.09 39.65
C MET A 1 -43.89 -14.46 38.16
N GLN A 2 -44.97 -14.48 37.36
CA GLN A 2 -44.92 -14.82 35.93
C GLN A 2 -44.26 -13.74 35.04
N ILE A 3 -44.37 -12.45 35.36
CA ILE A 3 -43.82 -11.35 34.58
C ILE A 3 -42.28 -11.31 34.67
N MET A 4 -41.74 -11.68 35.85
CA MET A 4 -40.28 -11.68 36.07
C MET A 4 -39.58 -12.80 35.28
N ASN A 5 -40.26 -13.95 35.09
CA ASN A 5 -39.76 -15.05 34.26
C ASN A 5 -39.83 -14.76 32.77
N PHE A 6 -40.76 -13.91 32.32
CA PHE A 6 -40.86 -13.49 30.93
C PHE A 6 -39.78 -12.50 30.58
N LEU A 7 -39.50 -11.52 31.44
CA LEU A 7 -38.41 -10.54 31.25
C LEU A 7 -37.03 -11.21 31.30
N GLN A 8 -36.81 -12.18 32.20
CA GLN A 8 -35.55 -12.94 32.22
C GLN A 8 -35.35 -13.76 30.93
N LYS A 9 -36.41 -14.35 30.36
CA LYS A 9 -36.30 -15.06 29.07
C LYS A 9 -36.00 -14.11 27.90
N LEU A 10 -36.57 -12.90 27.89
CA LEU A 10 -36.30 -11.90 26.88
C LEU A 10 -34.84 -11.41 26.96
N PHE A 11 -34.35 -11.08 28.15
CA PHE A 11 -32.95 -10.65 28.37
C PHE A 11 -31.93 -11.76 28.06
N PHE A 12 -32.28 -13.02 28.31
CA PHE A 12 -31.42 -14.14 27.96
C PHE A 12 -31.43 -14.44 26.46
N GLN A 13 -32.51 -14.16 25.73
CA GLN A 13 -32.56 -14.28 24.27
C GLN A 13 -31.79 -13.12 23.59
N GLU A 14 -31.92 -11.88 24.08
CA GLU A 14 -31.13 -10.77 23.56
C GLU A 14 -29.63 -11.00 23.77
N LYS A 15 -29.22 -11.39 24.98
CA LYS A 15 -27.80 -11.71 25.25
C LYS A 15 -27.26 -12.88 24.42
N LYS A 16 -28.11 -13.83 24.06
CA LYS A 16 -27.71 -14.95 23.22
C LYS A 16 -27.63 -14.57 21.74
N ASN A 17 -28.43 -13.62 21.28
CA ASN A 17 -28.35 -13.06 19.94
C ASN A 17 -27.15 -12.12 19.79
N ASP A 18 -26.87 -11.26 20.77
CA ASP A 18 -25.69 -10.38 20.76
C ASP A 18 -24.37 -11.18 20.78
N ASN A 19 -24.30 -12.27 21.57
CA ASN A 19 -23.14 -13.15 21.55
C ASN A 19 -23.00 -13.94 20.25
N LYS A 20 -24.11 -14.27 19.59
CA LYS A 20 -24.08 -14.95 18.30
C LYS A 20 -23.67 -14.00 17.18
N GLN A 21 -24.18 -12.75 17.18
CA GLN A 21 -23.73 -11.73 16.26
C GLN A 21 -22.26 -11.36 16.47
N GLN A 22 -21.81 -11.14 17.71
CA GLN A 22 -20.41 -10.89 18.00
C GLN A 22 -19.48 -12.06 17.66
N SER A 23 -19.93 -13.32 17.78
CA SER A 23 -19.14 -14.48 17.36
C SER A 23 -19.11 -14.62 15.83
N GLU A 24 -20.20 -14.29 15.14
CA GLU A 24 -20.27 -14.25 13.68
C GLU A 24 -19.43 -13.08 13.13
N GLU A 25 -19.47 -11.88 13.72
CA GLU A 25 -18.63 -10.75 13.35
C GLU A 25 -17.13 -11.04 13.58
N ARG A 26 -16.77 -11.69 14.69
CA ARG A 26 -15.40 -12.14 14.95
C ARG A 26 -14.94 -13.24 13.99
N ALA A 27 -15.82 -14.16 13.62
CA ALA A 27 -15.52 -15.21 12.66
C ALA A 27 -15.35 -14.65 11.24
N ILE A 28 -16.13 -13.63 10.86
CA ILE A 28 -16.06 -12.97 9.55
C ILE A 28 -14.81 -12.11 9.43
N GLY A 29 -14.46 -11.35 10.49
CA GLY A 29 -13.20 -10.61 10.55
C GLY A 29 -11.96 -11.53 10.48
N ALA A 30 -12.01 -12.66 11.16
CA ALA A 30 -10.97 -13.67 11.16
C ALA A 30 -10.82 -14.40 9.80
N TYR A 31 -11.89 -14.49 9.00
CA TYR A 31 -11.84 -15.18 7.71
C TYR A 31 -11.08 -14.35 6.66
N GLY A 32 -11.28 -13.03 6.63
CA GLY A 32 -10.56 -12.13 5.74
C GLY A 32 -9.09 -11.95 6.12
N GLU A 33 -8.79 -11.89 7.43
CA GLU A 33 -7.44 -11.80 7.95
C GLU A 33 -6.68 -13.14 7.91
N ASN A 34 -7.39 -14.25 8.17
CA ASN A 34 -6.76 -15.57 8.21
C ASN A 34 -6.42 -16.15 6.83
N ILE A 35 -7.13 -15.80 5.76
CA ILE A 35 -6.73 -16.25 4.41
C ILE A 35 -5.42 -15.58 4.00
N GLY A 36 -5.25 -14.29 4.28
CA GLY A 36 -3.96 -13.61 4.10
C GLY A 36 -2.87 -14.19 4.99
N ALA A 37 -3.18 -14.46 6.26
CA ALA A 37 -2.27 -15.05 7.23
C ALA A 37 -1.95 -16.52 6.96
N LEU A 38 -2.90 -17.31 6.46
CA LEU A 38 -2.70 -18.71 6.08
C LEU A 38 -1.86 -18.86 4.81
N MET A 39 -1.97 -17.95 3.86
CA MET A 39 -1.21 -18.03 2.61
C MET A 39 0.17 -17.36 2.69
N PHE A 40 0.34 -16.35 3.53
CA PHE A 40 1.58 -15.56 3.59
C PHE A 40 2.23 -15.51 4.98
N GLY A 41 1.72 -16.24 5.97
CA GLY A 41 2.11 -16.12 7.37
C GLY A 41 1.61 -14.81 7.98
N SER A 42 1.74 -14.62 9.28
CA SER A 42 1.47 -13.35 9.97
C SER A 42 2.58 -12.34 9.68
N CYS A 43 2.70 -11.96 8.43
CA CYS A 43 3.70 -11.03 7.98
C CYS A 43 3.10 -9.62 8.00
N ASP A 44 3.71 -8.72 8.76
CA ASP A 44 3.43 -7.29 8.69
C ASP A 44 3.37 -6.83 7.24
N THR A 45 2.18 -6.50 6.76
CA THR A 45 2.00 -6.00 5.41
C THR A 45 2.76 -4.69 5.29
N PHE A 46 3.60 -4.58 4.29
CA PHE A 46 4.27 -3.31 3.99
C PHE A 46 3.19 -2.24 3.79
N SER A 47 3.15 -1.24 4.66
CA SER A 47 2.06 -0.26 4.68
C SER A 47 1.97 0.46 3.34
N SER A 48 0.76 0.59 2.80
CA SER A 48 0.50 1.31 1.54
C SER A 48 1.07 2.72 1.54
N GLN A 49 1.06 3.39 2.69
CA GLN A 49 1.61 4.72 2.86
C GLN A 49 3.15 4.73 2.79
N ARG A 50 3.78 3.73 3.37
CA ARG A 50 5.24 3.55 3.32
C ARG A 50 5.71 3.22 1.90
N ALA A 51 4.94 2.40 1.17
CA ALA A 51 5.22 2.07 -0.21
C ALA A 51 5.16 3.31 -1.13
N LEU A 52 4.19 4.20 -0.92
CA LEU A 52 4.04 5.44 -1.69
C LEU A 52 5.15 6.46 -1.44
N ASN A 53 5.96 6.31 -0.41
CA ASN A 53 7.16 7.12 -0.22
C ASN A 53 8.26 6.78 -1.24
N LEU A 54 8.25 5.56 -1.79
CA LEU A 54 9.15 5.18 -2.87
C LEU A 54 8.65 5.78 -4.20
N SER A 55 9.46 6.63 -4.82
CA SER A 55 9.09 7.37 -6.03
C SER A 55 8.66 6.47 -7.18
N ALA A 56 9.31 5.31 -7.35
CA ALA A 56 8.98 4.33 -8.38
C ALA A 56 7.58 3.72 -8.17
N VAL A 57 7.22 3.40 -6.94
CA VAL A 57 5.87 2.88 -6.59
C VAL A 57 4.82 3.95 -6.84
N TYR A 58 5.05 5.16 -6.33
CA TYR A 58 4.14 6.27 -6.54
C TYR A 58 3.87 6.51 -8.03
N ARG A 59 4.93 6.55 -8.83
CA ARG A 59 4.83 6.78 -10.28
C ARG A 59 4.11 5.62 -11.00
N ALA A 60 4.41 4.37 -10.65
CA ALA A 60 3.74 3.21 -11.23
C ALA A 60 2.23 3.23 -10.98
N VAL A 61 1.82 3.46 -9.73
CA VAL A 61 0.41 3.57 -9.34
C VAL A 61 -0.27 4.74 -10.04
N GLU A 62 0.43 5.88 -10.17
CA GLU A 62 -0.08 7.08 -10.82
C GLU A 62 -0.33 6.85 -12.32
N ILE A 63 0.62 6.24 -13.04
CA ILE A 63 0.49 5.95 -14.48
C ILE A 63 -0.68 5.01 -14.74
N ILE A 64 -0.74 3.88 -14.02
CA ILE A 64 -1.79 2.88 -14.24
C ILE A 64 -3.16 3.49 -13.92
N SER A 65 -3.29 4.14 -12.76
CA SER A 65 -4.59 4.68 -12.33
C SER A 65 -5.08 5.84 -13.20
N SER A 66 -4.18 6.72 -13.62
CA SER A 66 -4.52 7.82 -14.53
C SER A 66 -4.83 7.34 -15.94
N GLY A 67 -4.07 6.39 -16.46
CA GLY A 67 -4.30 5.79 -17.77
C GLY A 67 -5.69 5.15 -17.88
N VAL A 68 -6.05 4.31 -16.91
CA VAL A 68 -7.40 3.71 -16.90
C VAL A 68 -8.50 4.76 -16.68
N ALA A 69 -8.24 5.76 -15.83
CA ALA A 69 -9.22 6.81 -15.57
C ALA A 69 -9.51 7.71 -16.78
N GLN A 70 -8.64 7.79 -17.76
CA GLN A 70 -8.87 8.55 -19.00
C GLN A 70 -9.80 7.83 -19.98
N LEU A 71 -9.86 6.49 -19.93
CA LEU A 71 -10.65 5.70 -20.87
C LEU A 71 -12.15 5.90 -20.67
N PRO A 72 -12.92 6.28 -21.68
CA PRO A 72 -14.36 6.46 -21.56
C PRO A 72 -15.08 5.10 -21.46
N ILE A 73 -16.18 5.06 -20.70
CA ILE A 73 -17.01 3.87 -20.49
C ILE A 73 -18.39 4.14 -21.10
N TYR A 74 -18.79 3.32 -22.07
CA TYR A 74 -20.07 3.52 -22.77
C TYR A 74 -20.99 2.32 -22.58
N PRO A 75 -22.30 2.55 -22.36
CA PRO A 75 -23.29 1.50 -22.41
C PRO A 75 -23.57 1.13 -23.88
N TYR A 76 -23.74 -0.17 -24.11
CA TYR A 76 -24.12 -0.74 -25.42
C TYR A 76 -25.38 -1.58 -25.25
N SER A 77 -26.23 -1.62 -26.31
CA SER A 77 -27.23 -2.66 -26.50
C SER A 77 -26.80 -3.59 -27.61
N THR A 78 -27.28 -4.83 -27.58
CA THR A 78 -27.09 -5.79 -28.66
C THR A 78 -28.36 -5.81 -29.47
N ASP A 79 -28.26 -5.62 -30.78
CA ASP A 79 -29.36 -5.74 -31.71
C ASP A 79 -29.66 -7.22 -32.03
N SER A 80 -30.79 -7.50 -32.70
CA SER A 80 -31.19 -8.83 -33.13
C SER A 80 -30.15 -9.56 -34.00
N ASN A 81 -29.27 -8.79 -34.64
CA ASN A 81 -28.16 -9.29 -35.47
C ASN A 81 -26.81 -9.36 -34.71
N GLU A 82 -26.82 -9.34 -33.39
CA GLU A 82 -25.63 -9.37 -32.51
C GLU A 82 -24.68 -8.15 -32.63
N TYR A 83 -25.08 -7.09 -33.34
CA TYR A 83 -24.27 -5.86 -33.43
C TYR A 83 -24.40 -5.04 -32.16
N LYS A 84 -23.26 -4.55 -31.66
CA LYS A 84 -23.19 -3.67 -30.47
C LYS A 84 -23.50 -2.22 -30.89
N ILE A 85 -24.64 -1.70 -30.46
CA ILE A 85 -25.06 -0.32 -30.69
C ILE A 85 -24.79 0.50 -29.41
N ARG A 86 -24.00 1.56 -29.57
CA ARG A 86 -23.68 2.46 -28.46
C ARG A 86 -24.88 3.32 -28.08
N LEU A 87 -25.27 3.27 -26.80
CA LEU A 87 -26.41 4.02 -26.27
C LEU A 87 -25.97 5.42 -25.80
N THR A 88 -25.88 6.38 -26.73
CA THR A 88 -25.40 7.75 -26.42
C THR A 88 -26.36 8.54 -25.53
N GLN A 89 -27.67 8.31 -25.65
CA GLN A 89 -28.72 9.03 -24.93
C GLN A 89 -29.13 8.38 -23.60
N HIS A 90 -28.56 7.23 -23.27
CA HIS A 90 -28.93 6.52 -22.04
C HIS A 90 -28.50 7.28 -20.79
N PRO A 91 -29.34 7.40 -19.73
CA PRO A 91 -29.02 8.14 -18.49
C PRO A 91 -27.71 7.70 -17.83
N LEU A 92 -27.37 6.42 -17.90
CA LEU A 92 -26.09 5.88 -17.41
C LEU A 92 -24.87 6.54 -18.05
N ASN A 93 -24.97 7.05 -19.27
CA ASN A 93 -23.84 7.69 -19.94
C ASN A 93 -23.37 8.95 -19.19
N LYS A 94 -24.30 9.72 -18.58
CA LYS A 94 -24.00 10.88 -17.75
C LYS A 94 -23.28 10.46 -16.46
N ILE A 95 -23.75 9.37 -15.81
CA ILE A 95 -23.17 8.86 -14.57
C ILE A 95 -21.78 8.28 -14.84
N LEU A 96 -21.63 7.49 -15.89
CA LEU A 96 -20.36 6.83 -16.21
C LEU A 96 -19.29 7.77 -16.77
N ASN A 97 -19.67 8.83 -17.51
CA ASN A 97 -18.70 9.66 -18.22
C ASN A 97 -18.57 11.12 -17.73
N ARG A 98 -19.50 11.61 -16.91
CA ARG A 98 -19.45 12.98 -16.40
C ARG A 98 -19.38 13.03 -14.87
N LYS A 99 -20.49 12.71 -14.23
CA LYS A 99 -20.66 12.93 -12.77
C LYS A 99 -21.27 11.71 -12.11
N PRO A 100 -20.48 10.77 -11.60
CA PRO A 100 -20.97 9.56 -10.94
C PRO A 100 -21.69 9.84 -9.61
N ASN A 101 -21.31 10.91 -8.90
CA ASN A 101 -21.91 11.33 -7.65
C ASN A 101 -21.67 12.84 -7.42
N ASN A 102 -22.18 13.38 -6.31
CA ASN A 102 -22.06 14.81 -6.00
C ASN A 102 -20.66 15.24 -5.50
N ARG A 103 -19.80 14.27 -5.15
CA ARG A 103 -18.47 14.54 -4.53
C ARG A 103 -17.31 14.37 -5.50
N MET A 104 -17.44 13.51 -6.49
CA MET A 104 -16.33 13.08 -7.35
C MET A 104 -16.70 13.22 -8.82
N THR A 105 -15.69 13.55 -9.64
CA THR A 105 -15.77 13.40 -11.09
C THR A 105 -15.56 11.93 -11.46
N ARG A 106 -15.92 11.53 -12.66
CA ARG A 106 -15.63 10.20 -13.19
C ARG A 106 -14.15 9.86 -13.07
N TYR A 107 -13.29 10.77 -13.51
CA TYR A 107 -11.82 10.58 -13.46
C TYR A 107 -11.35 10.29 -12.04
N THR A 108 -11.77 11.08 -11.07
CA THR A 108 -11.39 10.89 -9.67
C THR A 108 -11.91 9.56 -9.12
N LEU A 109 -13.17 9.18 -9.42
CA LEU A 109 -13.75 7.93 -8.96
C LEU A 109 -12.94 6.72 -9.44
N ILE A 110 -12.71 6.63 -10.76
CA ILE A 110 -11.99 5.50 -11.36
C ILE A 110 -10.52 5.48 -10.89
N LYS A 111 -9.85 6.65 -10.89
CA LYS A 111 -8.48 6.76 -10.41
C LYS A 111 -8.34 6.24 -8.98
N THR A 112 -9.20 6.70 -8.06
CA THR A 112 -9.18 6.26 -6.66
C THR A 112 -9.46 4.76 -6.53
N ALA A 113 -10.40 4.23 -7.30
CA ALA A 113 -10.71 2.81 -7.29
C ALA A 113 -9.50 1.97 -7.77
N ILE A 114 -8.85 2.35 -8.85
CA ILE A 114 -7.66 1.63 -9.34
C ILE A 114 -6.48 1.75 -8.36
N GLN A 115 -6.26 2.92 -7.76
CA GLN A 115 -5.26 3.09 -6.71
C GLN A 115 -5.51 2.16 -5.52
N SER A 116 -6.76 2.06 -5.06
CA SER A 116 -7.15 1.13 -3.99
C SER A 116 -6.92 -0.33 -4.39
N MET A 117 -7.28 -0.70 -5.61
CA MET A 117 -7.05 -2.05 -6.14
C MET A 117 -5.56 -2.41 -6.13
N LEU A 118 -4.68 -1.53 -6.60
CA LEU A 118 -3.24 -1.78 -6.66
C LEU A 118 -2.60 -1.86 -5.28
N LEU A 119 -2.97 -0.94 -4.38
CA LEU A 119 -2.35 -0.80 -3.06
C LEU A 119 -2.91 -1.75 -2.01
N ARG A 120 -4.21 -2.10 -2.11
CA ARG A 120 -4.92 -2.90 -1.11
C ARG A 120 -5.48 -4.22 -1.67
N GLY A 121 -5.33 -4.44 -2.97
CA GLY A 121 -5.84 -5.62 -3.65
C GLY A 121 -7.30 -5.51 -4.08
N ASN A 122 -8.10 -4.65 -3.46
CA ASN A 122 -9.54 -4.56 -3.68
C ASN A 122 -9.99 -3.10 -3.79
N ALA A 123 -11.00 -2.87 -4.62
CA ALA A 123 -11.71 -1.60 -4.69
C ALA A 123 -13.21 -1.82 -4.83
N TYR A 124 -14.00 -0.99 -4.17
CA TYR A 124 -15.44 -1.14 -4.10
C TYR A 124 -16.14 0.13 -4.53
N ILE A 125 -17.12 -0.02 -5.43
CA ILE A 125 -17.98 1.07 -5.88
C ILE A 125 -19.43 0.64 -5.61
N TYR A 126 -20.10 1.34 -4.71
CA TYR A 126 -21.50 1.11 -4.40
C TYR A 126 -22.40 1.72 -5.46
N ILE A 127 -23.39 0.98 -5.92
CA ILE A 127 -24.40 1.40 -6.89
C ILE A 127 -25.65 1.83 -6.11
N LYS A 128 -25.79 3.15 -5.91
CA LYS A 128 -27.03 3.66 -5.34
C LYS A 128 -28.13 3.68 -6.39
N ARG A 129 -29.22 2.97 -6.12
CA ARG A 129 -30.38 2.87 -7.01
C ARG A 129 -31.57 3.63 -6.47
N ASN A 130 -32.39 4.14 -7.39
CA ASN A 130 -33.74 4.61 -7.11
C ASN A 130 -34.70 3.72 -7.93
N GLY A 131 -35.31 2.72 -7.27
CA GLY A 131 -36.03 1.66 -7.96
C GLY A 131 -35.10 0.81 -8.84
N LYS A 132 -35.36 0.78 -10.15
CA LYS A 132 -34.54 0.05 -11.13
C LYS A 132 -33.41 0.90 -11.73
N GLU A 133 -33.43 2.20 -11.55
CA GLU A 133 -32.48 3.12 -12.16
C GLU A 133 -31.27 3.37 -11.24
N VAL A 134 -30.09 3.46 -11.84
CA VAL A 134 -28.87 3.84 -11.12
C VAL A 134 -28.88 5.33 -10.92
N GLU A 135 -28.85 5.78 -9.67
CA GLU A 135 -28.80 7.19 -9.29
C GLU A 135 -27.35 7.71 -9.20
N GLN A 136 -26.50 6.96 -8.50
CA GLN A 136 -25.12 7.36 -8.22
C GLN A 136 -24.19 6.15 -8.11
N LEU A 137 -22.90 6.39 -8.39
CA LEU A 137 -21.80 5.48 -8.10
C LEU A 137 -20.92 6.10 -7.02
N VAL A 138 -20.74 5.41 -5.91
CA VAL A 138 -20.01 5.90 -4.73
C VAL A 138 -18.83 4.98 -4.41
N TYR A 139 -17.62 5.52 -4.43
CA TYR A 139 -16.45 4.78 -3.99
C TYR A 139 -16.51 4.54 -2.48
N ILE A 140 -16.22 3.31 -2.06
CA ILE A 140 -16.11 2.92 -0.65
C ILE A 140 -14.66 2.45 -0.41
N PRO A 141 -13.96 3.04 0.57
CA PRO A 141 -12.63 2.56 0.96
C PRO A 141 -12.69 1.09 1.41
N SER A 142 -11.69 0.32 1.02
CA SER A 142 -11.62 -1.12 1.31
C SER A 142 -11.68 -1.45 2.80
N GLU A 143 -11.28 -0.52 3.66
CA GLU A 143 -11.33 -0.64 5.12
C GLU A 143 -12.76 -0.71 5.69
N TYR A 144 -13.73 -0.20 4.94
CA TYR A 144 -15.15 -0.18 5.36
C TYR A 144 -15.97 -1.31 4.75
N VAL A 145 -15.34 -2.21 4.01
CA VAL A 145 -16.04 -3.31 3.35
C VAL A 145 -15.47 -4.64 3.83
N THR A 146 -16.34 -5.47 4.37
CA THR A 146 -16.01 -6.86 4.71
C THR A 146 -16.76 -7.78 3.77
N ILE A 147 -16.06 -8.70 3.14
CA ILE A 147 -16.65 -9.71 2.27
C ILE A 147 -17.23 -10.82 3.15
N ILE A 148 -18.49 -11.13 2.95
CA ILE A 148 -19.17 -12.25 3.62
C ILE A 148 -19.04 -13.45 2.68
N PRO A 149 -18.28 -14.49 3.06
CA PRO A 149 -18.11 -15.66 2.23
C PRO A 149 -19.46 -16.37 2.03
N PRO A 150 -19.70 -16.92 0.82
CA PRO A 150 -20.91 -17.65 0.55
C PRO A 150 -20.99 -18.91 1.42
N ALA A 151 -22.19 -19.28 1.89
CA ALA A 151 -22.40 -20.47 2.69
C ALA A 151 -22.19 -21.76 1.86
N THR A 152 -22.52 -21.69 0.57
CA THR A 152 -22.30 -22.77 -0.41
C THR A 152 -21.59 -22.22 -1.64
N ILE A 153 -20.97 -23.12 -2.43
CA ILE A 153 -20.24 -22.75 -3.67
C ILE A 153 -21.15 -22.04 -4.70
N PHE A 154 -22.46 -22.27 -4.60
CA PHE A 154 -23.45 -21.72 -5.53
C PHE A 154 -24.08 -20.40 -5.05
N ASP A 155 -23.82 -20.00 -3.81
CA ASP A 155 -24.38 -18.76 -3.25
C ASP A 155 -23.59 -17.54 -3.76
N GLU A 156 -24.32 -16.42 -3.87
CA GLU A 156 -23.70 -15.14 -4.20
C GLU A 156 -22.89 -14.58 -3.02
N ILE A 157 -21.84 -13.83 -3.35
CA ILE A 157 -21.04 -13.11 -2.37
C ILE A 157 -21.84 -11.93 -1.85
N GLU A 158 -21.92 -11.78 -0.53
CA GLU A 158 -22.47 -10.61 0.12
C GLU A 158 -21.36 -9.74 0.70
N TYR A 159 -21.67 -8.47 0.89
CA TYR A 159 -20.73 -7.50 1.44
C TYR A 159 -21.34 -6.83 2.67
N SER A 160 -20.58 -6.71 3.75
CA SER A 160 -20.94 -5.86 4.89
C SER A 160 -20.20 -4.53 4.75
N VAL A 161 -20.95 -3.43 4.63
CA VAL A 161 -20.43 -2.09 4.44
C VAL A 161 -20.73 -1.25 5.66
N VAL A 162 -19.72 -0.68 6.28
CA VAL A 162 -19.88 0.21 7.44
C VAL A 162 -20.77 1.41 7.08
N GLY A 163 -21.84 1.60 7.85
CA GLY A 163 -22.81 2.69 7.64
C GLY A 163 -23.92 2.40 6.62
N ILE A 164 -23.87 1.26 5.90
CA ILE A 164 -24.93 0.85 4.96
C ILE A 164 -25.54 -0.49 5.39
N GLY A 165 -24.72 -1.39 5.97
CA GLY A 165 -25.13 -2.74 6.33
C GLY A 165 -24.80 -3.77 5.23
N LYS A 166 -25.59 -4.85 5.14
CA LYS A 166 -25.40 -5.91 4.15
C LYS A 166 -25.81 -5.44 2.75
N VAL A 167 -24.95 -5.62 1.79
CA VAL A 167 -25.12 -5.24 0.38
C VAL A 167 -24.93 -6.49 -0.50
N LYS A 168 -25.83 -6.69 -1.46
CA LYS A 168 -25.74 -7.81 -2.41
C LYS A 168 -24.72 -7.51 -3.52
N SER A 169 -24.23 -8.56 -4.16
CA SER A 169 -23.31 -8.47 -5.29
C SER A 169 -23.79 -7.57 -6.44
N ASN A 170 -25.10 -7.50 -6.66
CA ASN A 170 -25.72 -6.68 -7.70
C ASN A 170 -25.67 -5.16 -7.46
N ASP A 171 -25.43 -4.73 -6.23
CA ASP A 171 -25.40 -3.32 -5.84
C ASP A 171 -23.99 -2.82 -5.49
N ILE A 172 -22.95 -3.65 -5.74
CA ILE A 172 -21.56 -3.29 -5.54
C ILE A 172 -20.72 -3.76 -6.71
N ILE A 173 -19.87 -2.88 -7.22
CA ILE A 173 -18.85 -3.23 -8.20
C ILE A 173 -17.58 -3.50 -7.39
N HIS A 174 -17.16 -4.76 -7.34
CA HIS A 174 -15.94 -5.19 -6.72
C HIS A 174 -14.84 -5.36 -7.78
N ILE A 175 -13.85 -4.47 -7.77
CA ILE A 175 -12.68 -4.54 -8.66
C ILE A 175 -11.56 -5.20 -7.85
N ARG A 176 -11.09 -6.34 -8.32
CA ARG A 176 -10.08 -7.16 -7.67
C ARG A 176 -8.77 -7.10 -8.45
N ASN A 177 -7.66 -7.07 -7.74
CA ASN A 177 -6.35 -7.33 -8.28
C ASN A 177 -6.16 -8.86 -8.42
N TYR A 178 -4.92 -9.33 -8.52
CA TYR A 178 -4.66 -10.76 -8.54
C TYR A 178 -5.36 -11.46 -7.36
N SER A 179 -6.00 -12.58 -7.63
CA SER A 179 -6.78 -13.31 -6.64
C SER A 179 -6.50 -14.81 -6.77
N HIS A 180 -6.29 -15.48 -5.65
CA HIS A 180 -6.09 -16.93 -5.64
C HIS A 180 -7.41 -17.71 -5.66
N ASP A 181 -8.43 -17.17 -5.00
CA ASP A 181 -9.74 -17.79 -4.82
C ASP A 181 -10.82 -17.20 -5.75
N GLY A 182 -10.49 -16.13 -6.48
CA GLY A 182 -11.44 -15.38 -7.28
C GLY A 182 -12.42 -14.51 -6.48
N ILE A 183 -12.31 -14.49 -5.15
CA ILE A 183 -13.18 -13.75 -4.25
C ILE A 183 -12.48 -12.50 -3.70
N ILE A 184 -11.28 -12.67 -3.19
CA ILE A 184 -10.50 -11.59 -2.55
C ILE A 184 -9.27 -11.29 -3.39
N GLY A 185 -9.09 -10.04 -3.76
CA GLY A 185 -7.89 -9.56 -4.45
C GLY A 185 -6.73 -9.36 -3.47
N VAL A 186 -5.52 -9.74 -3.87
CA VAL A 186 -4.30 -9.55 -3.10
C VAL A 186 -3.57 -8.31 -3.59
N SER A 187 -3.04 -7.51 -2.69
CA SER A 187 -2.27 -6.31 -3.02
C SER A 187 -0.99 -6.66 -3.77
N THR A 188 -0.63 -5.87 -4.77
CA THR A 188 0.68 -5.96 -5.43
C THR A 188 1.82 -5.77 -4.43
N LEU A 189 1.61 -4.94 -3.39
CA LEU A 189 2.60 -4.70 -2.34
C LEU A 189 2.92 -5.94 -1.51
N THR A 190 1.97 -6.88 -1.40
CA THR A 190 2.18 -8.15 -0.68
C THR A 190 3.24 -9.00 -1.37
N TYR A 191 3.21 -9.08 -2.69
CA TYR A 191 4.20 -9.82 -3.48
C TYR A 191 5.53 -9.07 -3.59
N ALA A 192 5.49 -7.75 -3.66
CA ALA A 192 6.69 -6.91 -3.77
C ALA A 192 7.35 -6.60 -2.42
N ARG A 193 6.85 -7.16 -1.32
CA ARG A 193 7.23 -6.78 0.04
C ARG A 193 8.73 -6.77 0.29
N GLU A 194 9.42 -7.84 -0.04
CA GLU A 194 10.86 -7.98 0.20
C GLU A 194 11.67 -6.96 -0.61
N THR A 195 11.30 -6.76 -1.86
CA THR A 195 11.91 -5.76 -2.74
C THR A 195 11.66 -4.34 -2.22
N LEU A 196 10.44 -4.05 -1.77
CA LEU A 196 10.09 -2.74 -1.22
C LEU A 196 10.81 -2.47 0.11
N GLN A 197 10.96 -3.50 0.95
CA GLN A 197 11.71 -3.39 2.19
C GLN A 197 13.18 -3.11 1.90
N LEU A 198 13.80 -3.84 0.99
CA LEU A 198 15.18 -3.63 0.57
C LEU A 198 15.39 -2.22 -0.01
N ALA A 199 14.47 -1.75 -0.85
CA ALA A 199 14.50 -0.40 -1.42
C ALA A 199 14.43 0.67 -0.33
N ASN A 200 13.50 0.51 0.64
CA ASN A 200 13.37 1.43 1.77
C ASN A 200 14.60 1.44 2.66
N ASP A 201 15.17 0.28 2.97
CA ASP A 201 16.36 0.15 3.81
C ASP A 201 17.58 0.76 3.11
N SER A 202 17.68 0.63 1.78
CA SER A 202 18.72 1.25 0.98
C SER A 202 18.62 2.79 1.02
N GLU A 203 17.40 3.35 0.95
CA GLU A 203 17.17 4.79 1.09
C GLU A 203 17.47 5.29 2.52
N GLU A 204 17.09 4.52 3.53
CA GLU A 204 17.34 4.87 4.93
C GLU A 204 18.84 4.83 5.25
N ASN A 205 19.55 3.83 4.75
CA ASN A 205 21.00 3.74 4.87
C ASN A 205 21.70 4.93 4.20
N ALA A 206 21.29 5.27 2.97
CA ALA A 206 21.82 6.45 2.27
C ALA A 206 21.55 7.75 3.05
N ARG A 207 20.32 7.91 3.56
CA ARG A 207 19.94 9.07 4.37
C ARG A 207 20.76 9.13 5.66
N SER A 208 20.95 8.01 6.35
CA SER A 208 21.77 7.92 7.57
C SER A 208 23.22 8.29 7.28
N PHE A 209 23.78 7.80 6.18
CA PHE A 209 25.13 8.13 5.75
C PHE A 209 25.33 9.63 5.52
N PHE A 210 24.41 10.27 4.77
CA PHE A 210 24.48 11.72 4.53
C PHE A 210 24.21 12.54 5.79
N ASN A 211 23.28 12.11 6.66
CA ASN A 211 22.96 12.79 7.90
C ASN A 211 24.11 12.73 8.93
N SER A 212 24.87 11.65 8.91
CA SER A 212 26.08 11.51 9.75
C SER A 212 27.25 12.39 9.25
N GLY A 213 27.04 13.16 8.17
CA GLY A 213 28.08 14.03 7.58
C GLY A 213 29.20 13.25 6.92
N CYS A 214 28.89 12.07 6.39
CA CYS A 214 29.87 11.11 5.87
C CYS A 214 30.90 10.70 6.93
N ASN A 215 30.56 10.88 8.20
CA ASN A 215 31.40 10.45 9.30
C ASN A 215 31.43 8.93 9.39
N ILE A 216 32.47 8.42 8.81
CA ILE A 216 32.81 7.01 8.75
C ILE A 216 33.18 6.59 10.17
N ASN A 217 32.65 5.43 10.58
CA ASN A 217 33.13 4.76 11.77
C ASN A 217 34.64 4.56 11.63
N GLY A 218 35.41 5.15 12.50
CA GLY A 218 36.86 4.99 12.54
C GLY A 218 37.30 4.23 13.77
N VAL A 219 38.49 3.69 13.72
CA VAL A 219 39.14 3.08 14.88
C VAL A 219 40.10 4.08 15.47
N LEU A 220 39.93 4.39 16.76
CA LEU A 220 40.94 5.07 17.55
C LEU A 220 41.94 4.04 18.01
N GLN A 221 43.16 4.10 17.49
CA GLN A 221 44.27 3.27 17.92
C GLN A 221 45.08 4.02 18.96
N CYS A 222 45.42 3.36 20.05
CA CYS A 222 46.38 3.86 20.99
C CYS A 222 47.43 2.79 21.32
N ASN A 223 48.68 3.22 21.50
CA ASN A 223 49.78 2.31 21.75
C ASN A 223 49.90 1.83 23.21
N THR A 224 48.99 2.27 24.07
CA THR A 224 48.95 1.91 25.48
C THR A 224 47.71 1.08 25.81
N THR A 225 47.84 0.12 26.74
CA THR A 225 46.73 -0.69 27.19
C THR A 225 45.80 0.16 28.07
N LEU A 226 44.57 0.41 27.58
CA LEU A 226 43.55 1.18 28.31
C LEU A 226 42.75 0.28 29.24
N THR A 227 42.45 0.80 30.42
CA THR A 227 41.49 0.15 31.32
C THR A 227 40.07 0.27 30.79
N SER A 228 39.17 -0.63 31.26
CA SER A 228 37.75 -0.62 30.78
C SER A 228 37.04 0.71 31.03
N LYS A 229 37.38 1.41 32.11
CA LYS A 229 36.81 2.74 32.41
C LYS A 229 37.29 3.79 31.42
N GLN A 230 38.59 3.85 31.13
CA GLN A 230 39.17 4.77 30.15
C GLN A 230 38.61 4.56 28.74
N LYS A 231 38.34 3.30 28.34
CA LYS A 231 37.68 3.00 27.06
C LYS A 231 36.28 3.59 26.97
N LEU A 232 35.53 3.52 28.06
CA LEU A 232 34.17 4.10 28.13
C LEU A 232 34.20 5.63 28.14
N ASP A 233 35.12 6.23 28.88
CA ASP A 233 35.27 7.68 28.96
C ASP A 233 35.68 8.28 27.61
N ILE A 234 36.63 7.66 26.93
CA ILE A 234 37.04 8.07 25.56
C ILE A 234 35.89 7.92 24.59
N LYS A 235 35.17 6.79 24.63
CA LYS A 235 34.00 6.54 23.74
C LYS A 235 32.91 7.58 23.99
N SER A 236 32.62 7.92 25.25
CA SER A 236 31.57 8.90 25.56
C SER A 236 31.97 10.31 25.13
N SER A 237 33.22 10.72 25.39
CA SER A 237 33.77 12.03 24.98
C SER A 237 33.77 12.17 23.44
N TRP A 238 34.17 11.10 22.73
CA TRP A 238 34.12 11.06 21.26
C TRP A 238 32.71 11.17 20.73
N MET A 239 31.77 10.43 21.33
CA MET A 239 30.35 10.51 20.94
C MET A 239 29.74 11.87 21.26
N GLN A 240 30.13 12.55 22.31
CA GLN A 240 29.69 13.92 22.60
C GLN A 240 30.28 14.94 21.63
N ALA A 241 31.53 14.77 21.22
CA ALA A 241 32.19 15.69 20.30
C ALA A 241 31.79 15.49 18.83
N PHE A 242 31.58 14.24 18.42
CA PHE A 242 31.38 13.87 17.00
C PHE A 242 30.12 13.00 16.76
N GLY A 243 29.40 12.61 17.81
CA GLY A 243 28.18 11.83 17.70
C GLY A 243 27.04 12.65 17.10
N SER A 244 26.10 11.95 16.51
CA SER A 244 24.92 12.45 15.81
C SER A 244 24.28 13.67 16.46
N LYS A 245 23.94 14.66 15.66
CA LYS A 245 23.25 15.90 15.97
C LYS A 245 22.00 15.67 16.83
N SER A 246 22.16 15.80 18.13
CA SER A 246 21.06 16.15 19.00
C SER A 246 21.16 17.65 19.25
N SER A 247 20.18 18.40 18.68
CA SER A 247 19.93 19.82 18.94
C SER A 247 21.03 20.84 18.56
N GLY A 248 20.98 21.32 17.32
CA GLY A 248 21.28 22.74 17.04
C GLY A 248 22.73 23.23 17.11
N GLY A 249 23.74 22.38 17.17
CA GLY A 249 25.13 22.79 17.21
C GLY A 249 25.87 22.52 15.91
N GLN A 250 26.43 23.55 15.31
CA GLN A 250 27.44 23.45 14.26
C GLN A 250 28.71 22.82 14.86
N ASN A 251 28.85 21.49 14.79
CA ASN A 251 30.10 20.84 15.13
C ASN A 251 30.96 20.68 13.88
N SER A 252 31.58 21.73 13.45
CA SER A 252 32.81 21.65 12.67
C SER A 252 33.97 21.36 13.63
N GLY A 253 33.95 20.17 14.26
CA GLY A 253 34.89 19.83 15.30
C GLY A 253 36.22 19.36 14.73
N LEU A 254 37.26 20.13 14.95
CA LEU A 254 38.64 19.64 14.88
C LEU A 254 38.81 18.63 16.01
N ALA A 255 39.13 17.38 15.68
CA ALA A 255 39.43 16.36 16.68
C ALA A 255 40.85 16.57 17.21
N VAL A 256 41.00 16.84 18.50
CA VAL A 256 42.28 16.86 19.17
C VAL A 256 42.54 15.49 19.77
N LEU A 257 43.54 14.78 19.29
CA LEU A 257 43.96 13.48 19.77
C LEU A 257 45.11 13.62 20.76
N GLU A 258 44.91 13.17 21.97
CA GLU A 258 45.92 13.16 23.02
C GLU A 258 46.55 11.77 23.18
N GLY A 259 47.79 11.70 23.74
CA GLY A 259 48.36 10.42 24.17
C GLY A 259 48.72 9.40 23.09
N ASN A 260 49.32 9.83 21.99
CA ASN A 260 49.71 8.95 20.89
C ASN A 260 48.53 8.17 20.27
N MET A 261 47.32 8.74 20.31
CA MET A 261 46.18 8.19 19.62
C MET A 261 46.21 8.57 18.14
N SER A 262 45.97 7.60 17.27
CA SER A 262 45.76 7.83 15.83
C SER A 262 44.34 7.44 15.46
N TYR A 263 43.67 8.29 14.68
CA TYR A 263 42.39 7.98 14.10
C TYR A 263 42.59 7.36 12.73
N GLN A 264 42.15 6.13 12.57
CA GLN A 264 42.18 5.46 11.30
C GLN A 264 40.73 5.34 10.81
N PRO A 265 40.33 6.11 9.77
CA PRO A 265 39.02 5.96 9.22
C PRO A 265 38.91 4.55 8.60
N ILE A 266 37.89 3.81 8.98
CA ILE A 266 37.49 2.63 8.23
C ILE A 266 36.75 3.18 7.02
N SER A 267 37.49 3.53 5.95
CA SER A 267 36.86 3.91 4.71
C SER A 267 36.24 2.66 4.10
N VAL A 268 34.96 2.48 4.33
CA VAL A 268 34.17 1.64 3.48
C VAL A 268 34.00 2.44 2.20
N ASN A 269 35.05 2.45 1.40
CA ASN A 269 34.94 2.99 0.06
C ASN A 269 34.59 1.83 -0.85
N PRO A 270 33.35 1.65 -1.08
CA PRO A 270 33.04 0.87 -2.23
C PRO A 270 31.85 1.07 -2.88
N ALA A 271 31.27 1.57 -2.28
CA ALA A 271 29.87 1.29 -2.30
C ALA A 271 29.08 2.38 -2.98
N ASP A 272 29.65 3.43 -3.36
CA ASP A 272 28.88 4.46 -4.05
C ASP A 272 28.38 3.96 -5.40
N SER A 273 29.17 3.19 -6.14
CA SER A 273 28.71 2.57 -7.39
C SER A 273 27.76 1.40 -7.16
N GLN A 274 28.06 0.52 -6.20
CA GLN A 274 27.20 -0.61 -5.90
C GLN A 274 25.87 -0.20 -5.25
N LEU A 275 25.88 0.87 -4.45
CA LEU A 275 24.64 1.44 -3.91
C LEU A 275 23.78 2.04 -5.01
N LEU A 276 24.40 2.74 -5.97
CA LEU A 276 23.69 3.31 -7.12
C LEU A 276 23.09 2.22 -8.01
N GLU A 277 23.88 1.20 -8.34
CA GLU A 277 23.43 0.04 -9.11
C GLU A 277 22.27 -0.71 -8.40
N SER A 278 22.39 -0.90 -7.10
CA SER A 278 21.32 -1.52 -6.30
C SER A 278 20.02 -0.70 -6.33
N ARG A 279 20.12 0.63 -6.23
CA ARG A 279 18.94 1.51 -6.33
C ARG A 279 18.29 1.48 -7.70
N GLN A 280 19.07 1.44 -8.78
CA GLN A 280 18.57 1.28 -10.14
C GLN A 280 17.88 -0.09 -10.31
N PHE A 281 18.50 -1.16 -9.82
CA PHE A 281 17.92 -2.48 -9.83
C PHE A 281 16.56 -2.53 -9.10
N ASN A 282 16.44 -1.89 -7.95
CA ASN A 282 15.18 -1.82 -7.20
C ASN A 282 14.07 -1.14 -8.01
N VAL A 283 14.37 -0.09 -8.78
CA VAL A 283 13.39 0.57 -9.67
C VAL A 283 12.89 -0.39 -10.75
N ILE A 284 13.78 -1.18 -11.34
CA ILE A 284 13.45 -2.17 -12.36
C ILE A 284 12.58 -3.30 -11.76
N GLU A 285 12.90 -3.78 -10.57
CA GLU A 285 12.11 -4.79 -9.88
C GLU A 285 10.70 -4.28 -9.55
N ILE A 286 10.58 -3.04 -9.03
CA ILE A 286 9.28 -2.39 -8.79
C ILE A 286 8.49 -2.29 -10.10
N ALA A 287 9.14 -1.90 -11.20
CA ALA A 287 8.52 -1.82 -12.52
C ALA A 287 7.91 -3.17 -12.96
N ARG A 288 8.61 -4.28 -12.69
CA ARG A 288 8.11 -5.64 -12.99
C ARG A 288 6.88 -6.00 -12.18
N PHE A 289 6.85 -5.72 -10.87
CA PHE A 289 5.68 -6.01 -10.03
C PHE A 289 4.42 -5.27 -10.48
N PHE A 290 4.57 -4.04 -10.97
CA PHE A 290 3.46 -3.24 -11.49
C PHE A 290 3.21 -3.44 -12.99
N ASN A 291 4.03 -4.27 -13.67
CA ASN A 291 3.97 -4.49 -15.12
C ASN A 291 4.01 -3.18 -15.93
N VAL A 292 4.89 -2.26 -15.52
CA VAL A 292 5.11 -0.97 -16.17
C VAL A 292 6.53 -0.96 -16.73
N PRO A 293 6.74 -0.55 -18.00
CA PRO A 293 8.08 -0.40 -18.53
C PRO A 293 8.92 0.58 -17.68
N PRO A 294 10.20 0.27 -17.36
CA PRO A 294 11.05 1.14 -16.55
C PRO A 294 11.16 2.57 -17.11
N THR A 295 11.11 2.72 -18.43
CA THR A 295 11.14 4.03 -19.12
C THR A 295 9.97 4.94 -18.70
N MET A 296 8.79 4.39 -18.44
CA MET A 296 7.64 5.15 -17.94
C MET A 296 7.82 5.59 -16.48
N LEU A 297 8.71 4.93 -15.73
CA LEU A 297 9.12 5.34 -14.38
C LEU A 297 10.29 6.34 -14.40
N PHE A 298 10.64 6.84 -15.59
CA PHE A 298 11.79 7.74 -15.84
C PHE A 298 13.17 7.09 -15.59
N ASP A 299 13.23 5.76 -15.61
CA ASP A 299 14.53 5.09 -15.68
C ASP A 299 14.95 4.96 -17.16
N LEU A 300 15.86 5.83 -17.55
CA LEU A 300 16.40 5.93 -18.91
C LEU A 300 17.75 5.24 -19.07
N SER A 301 18.24 4.53 -18.06
CA SER A 301 19.58 3.93 -18.06
C SER A 301 19.82 2.98 -19.24
N ASN A 302 18.77 2.29 -19.71
CA ASN A 302 18.81 1.36 -20.85
C ASN A 302 17.86 1.76 -21.99
N ALA A 303 17.38 3.00 -22.04
CA ALA A 303 16.43 3.44 -23.03
C ALA A 303 17.10 3.93 -24.31
N ASN A 304 16.76 3.32 -25.45
CA ASN A 304 17.01 3.94 -26.75
C ASN A 304 15.90 4.96 -27.05
N TYR A 305 16.27 6.17 -27.44
CA TYR A 305 15.32 7.26 -27.75
C TYR A 305 14.20 6.87 -28.73
N ASN A 306 14.52 6.01 -29.70
CA ASN A 306 13.53 5.54 -30.69
C ASN A 306 12.49 4.58 -30.13
N THR A 307 12.75 3.98 -28.96
CA THR A 307 11.80 3.03 -28.34
C THR A 307 10.84 3.75 -27.39
N SER A 308 11.20 4.91 -26.85
CA SER A 308 10.36 5.66 -25.91
C SER A 308 9.14 6.30 -26.59
N GLU A 309 9.23 6.72 -27.86
CA GLU A 309 8.10 7.24 -28.63
C GLU A 309 7.09 6.14 -28.99
N ALA A 310 7.56 4.92 -29.22
CA ALA A 310 6.70 3.78 -29.56
C ALA A 310 5.97 3.18 -28.34
N MET A 311 6.38 3.54 -27.10
CA MET A 311 5.79 3.06 -25.85
C MET A 311 4.81 4.04 -25.20
N MET A 312 4.67 5.26 -25.71
CA MET A 312 3.65 6.24 -25.30
C MET A 312 2.37 6.12 -26.14
#